data_e1b5713a94f3f4f7bac7b9acb0b77020
#
_entry.id   e1b5713a94f3f4f7bac7b9acb0b77020
#
_cell.length_a   1.000
_cell.length_b   1.000
_cell.length_c   1.000
_cell.angle_alpha   90.00
_cell.angle_beta   90.00
_cell.angle_gamma   90.00
#
_symmetry.space_group_name_H-M   'P 1'
#
loop_
_entity.id
_entity.type
_entity.pdbx_description
1 polymer ?
#
loop_
_entity_poly.entity_id
_entity_poly.type
_entity_poly.pdbx_seq_one_letter_code
_entity_poly.pdbx_strand_id
1 'polypeptide(L)'
;MRRFIFADEAGDFDFSRKQNVSRYFIVCAIRLNSCEIGHEMLRLRRDLLWDGIPIPDYFHATKDTSFVREKVFSLIENQDFDIYAQVLEKSKAIEKVRASKHVFYKYAWFYLLKNTMPRIIEKHEDQLMATIASIGVRKGQQDYSDAVQDVLAQTQRIDAGSWRTTFCSCASDPCLQVADYCTWALQRKWERGDSTWYDRIKSKIRYEYDMWAGSNSHFY
;
A
#
# COMPACT_ATOMS: atom_id res chain seq x y z
N MET A 1 16.25 -0.70 -16.37
CA MET A 1 16.65 -0.67 -14.93
C MET A 1 15.63 -1.48 -14.13
N ARG A 2 16.01 -2.04 -12.96
CA ARG A 2 15.02 -2.71 -12.10
C ARG A 2 14.36 -1.70 -11.18
N ARG A 3 13.02 -1.70 -11.19
CA ARG A 3 12.16 -0.88 -10.32
C ARG A 3 11.55 -1.78 -9.27
N PHE A 4 11.48 -1.30 -8.04
CA PHE A 4 10.91 -2.04 -6.92
C PHE A 4 9.64 -1.34 -6.46
N ILE A 5 8.56 -2.12 -6.35
CA ILE A 5 7.31 -1.68 -5.75
C ILE A 5 7.09 -2.51 -4.50
N PHE A 6 6.78 -1.82 -3.41
CA PHE A 6 6.26 -2.44 -2.19
C PHE A 6 4.88 -1.87 -1.94
N ALA A 7 3.93 -2.73 -1.67
CA ALA A 7 2.56 -2.30 -1.54
C ALA A 7 1.83 -2.97 -0.38
N ASP A 8 0.95 -2.18 0.21
CA ASP A 8 0.08 -2.61 1.30
C ASP A 8 -1.31 -2.01 1.11
N GLU A 9 -2.29 -2.51 1.85
CA GLU A 9 -3.65 -2.01 1.84
C GLU A 9 -4.16 -1.68 3.24
N ALA A 10 -5.13 -0.76 3.30
CA ALA A 10 -5.85 -0.42 4.51
C ALA A 10 -7.34 -0.42 4.28
N GLY A 11 -8.07 -0.75 5.33
CA GLY A 11 -9.52 -0.97 5.31
C GLY A 11 -9.86 -2.46 5.34
N ASP A 12 -11.15 -2.74 5.35
CA ASP A 12 -11.69 -4.10 5.38
C ASP A 12 -12.63 -4.35 4.18
N PHE A 13 -13.00 -5.61 3.98
CA PHE A 13 -13.94 -6.03 2.94
C PHE A 13 -15.38 -6.19 3.45
N ASP A 14 -15.72 -5.58 4.58
CA ASP A 14 -17.09 -5.49 5.07
C ASP A 14 -17.78 -4.28 4.43
N PHE A 15 -18.82 -4.51 3.69
CA PHE A 15 -19.62 -3.46 3.02
C PHE A 15 -20.84 -3.05 3.84
N SER A 16 -20.93 -3.45 5.11
CA SER A 16 -21.99 -2.98 6.03
C SER A 16 -21.63 -1.59 6.58
N ARG A 17 -22.62 -0.91 7.16
CA ARG A 17 -22.43 0.37 7.89
C ARG A 17 -22.28 0.15 9.39
N LYS A 18 -21.77 -0.99 9.82
CA LYS A 18 -21.60 -1.29 11.25
C LYS A 18 -20.47 -0.43 11.83
N GLN A 19 -20.56 -0.22 13.12
CA GLN A 19 -19.49 0.40 13.88
C GLN A 19 -18.19 -0.41 13.69
N ASN A 20 -17.07 0.28 13.55
CA ASN A 20 -15.72 -0.27 13.30
C ASN A 20 -15.48 -0.86 11.87
N VAL A 21 -16.43 -0.72 10.96
CA VAL A 21 -16.21 -1.01 9.54
C VAL A 21 -15.58 0.22 8.88
N SER A 22 -14.49 0.03 8.13
CA SER A 22 -13.82 1.14 7.44
C SER A 22 -14.73 1.74 6.36
N ARG A 23 -14.75 3.06 6.25
CA ARG A 23 -15.44 3.77 5.17
C ARG A 23 -14.68 3.64 3.85
N TYR A 24 -13.36 3.69 3.93
CA TYR A 24 -12.48 3.62 2.78
C TYR A 24 -11.72 2.30 2.72
N PHE A 25 -11.43 1.88 1.50
CA PHE A 25 -10.42 0.89 1.19
C PHE A 25 -9.32 1.58 0.39
N ILE A 26 -8.08 1.41 0.80
CA ILE A 26 -6.94 2.10 0.21
C ILE A 26 -5.89 1.07 -0.20
N VAL A 27 -5.45 1.12 -1.44
CA VAL A 27 -4.26 0.39 -1.90
C VAL A 27 -3.15 1.42 -2.08
N CYS A 28 -2.03 1.21 -1.42
CA CYS A 28 -0.87 2.09 -1.47
C CYS A 28 0.35 1.33 -1.95
N ALA A 29 1.04 1.88 -2.93
CA ALA A 29 2.30 1.36 -3.44
C ALA A 29 3.39 2.41 -3.30
N ILE A 30 4.57 2.02 -2.82
CA ILE A 30 5.78 2.84 -2.86
C ILE A 30 6.70 2.33 -3.96
N ARG A 31 7.32 3.25 -4.71
CA ARG A 31 8.34 2.94 -5.71
C ARG A 31 9.71 3.28 -5.18
N LEU A 32 10.59 2.30 -5.16
CA LEU A 32 11.97 2.44 -4.77
C LEU A 32 12.90 2.20 -5.96
N ASN A 33 14.00 2.96 -6.02
CA ASN A 33 15.10 2.71 -6.95
C ASN A 33 16.11 1.71 -6.36
N SER A 34 16.23 1.66 -5.03
CA SER A 34 17.00 0.65 -4.28
C SER A 34 16.27 0.29 -2.99
N CYS A 35 16.62 -0.85 -2.39
CA CYS A 35 16.02 -1.30 -1.13
C CYS A 35 16.80 -0.86 0.12
N GLU A 36 17.65 0.15 0.03
CA GLU A 36 18.48 0.62 1.15
C GLU A 36 17.66 1.13 2.33
N ILE A 37 16.50 1.73 2.08
CA ILE A 37 15.57 2.12 3.15
C ILE A 37 15.22 0.96 4.08
N GLY A 38 15.17 -0.26 3.55
CA GLY A 38 14.95 -1.47 4.36
C GLY A 38 16.10 -1.73 5.35
N HIS A 39 17.34 -1.48 4.94
CA HIS A 39 18.50 -1.58 5.85
C HIS A 39 18.43 -0.51 6.95
N GLU A 40 18.02 0.71 6.60
CA GLU A 40 17.84 1.78 7.57
C GLU A 40 16.73 1.47 8.59
N MET A 41 15.62 0.87 8.14
CA MET A 41 14.56 0.39 9.01
C MET A 41 15.08 -0.67 10.01
N LEU A 42 15.87 -1.63 9.55
CA LEU A 42 16.48 -2.65 10.41
C LEU A 42 17.48 -2.03 11.40
N ARG A 43 18.27 -1.05 10.97
CA ARG A 43 19.18 -0.32 11.84
C ARG A 43 18.41 0.42 12.93
N LEU A 44 17.43 1.23 12.55
CA LEU A 44 16.57 1.95 13.49
C LEU A 44 15.95 1.00 14.53
N ARG A 45 15.44 -0.16 14.09
CA ARG A 45 14.86 -1.15 15.00
C ARG A 45 15.88 -1.65 16.02
N ARG A 46 17.11 -1.95 15.61
CA ARG A 46 18.18 -2.41 16.50
C ARG A 46 18.59 -1.33 17.49
N ASP A 47 18.70 -0.08 17.05
CA ASP A 47 19.06 1.06 17.90
C ASP A 47 17.99 1.28 18.97
N LEU A 48 16.72 1.26 18.60
CA LEU A 48 15.61 1.41 19.56
C LEU A 48 15.55 0.25 20.57
N LEU A 49 15.79 -0.98 20.12
CA LEU A 49 15.88 -2.14 21.04
C LEU A 49 17.07 -2.03 21.98
N TRP A 50 18.21 -1.54 21.51
CA TRP A 50 19.37 -1.26 22.33
C TRP A 50 19.09 -0.22 23.41
N ASP A 51 18.30 0.80 23.08
CA ASP A 51 17.84 1.85 24.02
C ASP A 51 16.72 1.36 24.97
N GLY A 52 16.38 0.07 24.93
CA GLY A 52 15.36 -0.53 25.80
C GLY A 52 13.92 -0.22 25.40
N ILE A 53 13.69 0.29 24.19
CA ILE A 53 12.34 0.57 23.68
C ILE A 53 11.71 -0.75 23.22
N PRO A 54 10.56 -1.15 23.81
CA PRO A 54 9.90 -2.39 23.39
C PRO A 54 9.30 -2.25 22.00
N ILE A 55 9.81 -3.03 21.06
CA ILE A 55 9.30 -3.12 19.71
C ILE A 55 8.91 -4.58 19.45
N PRO A 56 7.72 -4.85 18.91
CA PRO A 56 7.34 -6.18 18.45
C PRO A 56 8.33 -6.73 17.40
N ASP A 57 8.06 -7.89 16.84
CA ASP A 57 8.95 -8.56 15.89
C ASP A 57 9.37 -7.66 14.71
N TYR A 58 8.53 -6.68 14.34
CA TYR A 58 8.74 -5.75 13.25
C TYR A 58 7.96 -4.45 13.49
N PHE A 59 8.29 -3.39 12.74
CA PHE A 59 7.51 -2.16 12.77
C PHE A 59 6.15 -2.35 12.10
N HIS A 60 5.10 -1.89 12.79
CA HIS A 60 3.74 -1.92 12.27
C HIS A 60 2.98 -0.69 12.77
N ALA A 61 2.64 0.22 11.87
CA ALA A 61 2.14 1.55 12.19
C ALA A 61 0.92 1.55 13.14
N THR A 62 0.02 0.58 12.99
CA THR A 62 -1.16 0.45 13.87
C THR A 62 -0.81 0.01 15.29
N LYS A 63 0.22 -0.85 15.45
CA LYS A 63 0.60 -1.45 16.75
C LYS A 63 1.66 -0.66 17.48
N ASP A 64 2.48 0.08 16.76
CA ASP A 64 3.60 0.81 17.34
C ASP A 64 3.12 1.98 18.21
N THR A 65 3.92 2.34 19.20
CA THR A 65 3.67 3.51 20.06
C THR A 65 3.85 4.80 19.25
N SER A 66 3.31 5.92 19.73
CA SER A 66 3.51 7.22 19.09
C SER A 66 4.99 7.60 19.00
N PHE A 67 5.80 7.22 20.01
CA PHE A 67 7.24 7.43 20.00
C PHE A 67 7.93 6.65 18.86
N VAL A 68 7.62 5.37 18.70
CA VAL A 68 8.18 4.54 17.64
C VAL A 68 7.75 5.06 16.27
N ARG A 69 6.46 5.40 16.10
CA ARG A 69 5.97 6.03 14.87
C ARG A 69 6.75 7.30 14.52
N GLU A 70 6.99 8.17 15.51
CA GLU A 70 7.78 9.39 15.30
C GLU A 70 9.17 9.08 14.74
N LYS A 71 9.86 8.08 15.29
CA LYS A 71 11.19 7.67 14.83
C LYS A 71 11.16 7.11 13.40
N VAL A 72 10.16 6.27 13.09
CA VAL A 72 10.02 5.70 11.75
C VAL A 72 9.66 6.78 10.73
N PHE A 73 8.73 7.69 11.03
CA PHE A 73 8.40 8.77 10.11
C PHE A 73 9.56 9.75 9.91
N SER A 74 10.38 10.01 10.96
CA SER A 74 11.61 10.82 10.83
C SER A 74 12.63 10.17 9.89
N LEU A 75 12.68 8.84 9.82
CA LEU A 75 13.48 8.12 8.84
C LEU A 75 12.87 8.26 7.44
N ILE A 76 11.59 7.95 7.29
CA ILE A 76 10.87 7.88 6.01
C ILE A 76 10.88 9.23 5.29
N GLU A 77 10.65 10.35 6.00
CA GLU A 77 10.57 11.67 5.39
C GLU A 77 11.89 12.11 4.72
N ASN A 78 13.02 11.60 5.19
CA ASN A 78 14.35 11.90 4.66
C ASN A 78 14.80 10.96 3.52
N GLN A 79 14.02 9.96 3.17
CA GLN A 79 14.35 9.01 2.09
C GLN A 79 13.75 9.44 0.75
N ASP A 80 14.37 9.04 -0.35
CA ASP A 80 13.87 9.32 -1.70
C ASP A 80 13.08 8.14 -2.26
N PHE A 81 11.77 8.32 -2.37
CA PHE A 81 10.85 7.36 -3.01
C PHE A 81 9.53 8.04 -3.37
N ASP A 82 8.76 7.39 -4.20
CA ASP A 82 7.44 7.88 -4.63
C ASP A 82 6.31 7.02 -4.05
N ILE A 83 5.20 7.68 -3.73
CA ILE A 83 3.98 7.06 -3.20
C ILE A 83 2.86 7.20 -4.21
N TYR A 84 2.13 6.10 -4.42
CA TYR A 84 0.95 6.00 -5.29
C TYR A 84 -0.19 5.37 -4.51
N ALA A 85 -1.33 6.04 -4.44
CA ALA A 85 -2.46 5.55 -3.67
C ALA A 85 -3.77 5.63 -4.45
N GLN A 86 -4.55 4.55 -4.41
CA GLN A 86 -5.92 4.49 -4.89
C GLN A 86 -6.85 4.38 -3.70
N VAL A 87 -7.75 5.32 -3.57
CA VAL A 87 -8.75 5.41 -2.50
C VAL A 87 -10.11 5.03 -3.05
N LEU A 88 -10.84 4.17 -2.35
CA LEU A 88 -12.17 3.70 -2.71
C LEU A 88 -13.12 3.93 -1.53
N GLU A 89 -14.08 4.84 -1.67
CA GLU A 89 -15.17 4.98 -0.70
C GLU A 89 -16.15 3.82 -0.90
N LYS A 90 -16.13 2.85 0.01
CA LYS A 90 -16.85 1.57 -0.17
C LYS A 90 -18.34 1.73 -0.42
N SER A 91 -19.00 2.73 0.21
CA SER A 91 -20.43 2.99 0.01
C SER A 91 -20.80 3.36 -1.41
N LYS A 92 -19.85 3.85 -2.20
CA LYS A 92 -20.04 4.23 -3.60
C LYS A 92 -19.77 3.07 -4.59
N ALA A 93 -19.33 1.91 -4.09
CA ALA A 93 -19.13 0.74 -4.92
C ALA A 93 -20.47 0.14 -5.37
N ILE A 94 -20.67 0.04 -6.68
CA ILE A 94 -21.85 -0.63 -7.26
C ILE A 94 -21.85 -2.12 -6.91
N GLU A 95 -23.02 -2.76 -6.92
CA GLU A 95 -23.18 -4.16 -6.55
C GLU A 95 -22.23 -5.10 -7.28
N LYS A 96 -22.06 -4.92 -8.58
CA LYS A 96 -21.15 -5.73 -9.40
C LYS A 96 -19.70 -5.68 -8.92
N VAL A 97 -19.23 -4.53 -8.44
CA VAL A 97 -17.85 -4.35 -7.93
C VAL A 97 -17.69 -4.96 -6.54
N ARG A 98 -18.70 -4.85 -5.68
CA ARG A 98 -18.70 -5.42 -4.32
C ARG A 98 -19.23 -6.86 -4.23
N ALA A 99 -19.53 -7.48 -5.37
CA ALA A 99 -20.08 -8.85 -5.42
C ALA A 99 -19.20 -9.90 -4.74
N SER A 100 -17.89 -9.69 -4.75
CA SER A 100 -16.94 -10.50 -3.99
C SER A 100 -15.70 -9.67 -3.58
N LYS A 101 -15.04 -10.11 -2.51
CA LYS A 101 -13.77 -9.51 -2.06
C LYS A 101 -12.72 -9.49 -3.18
N HIS A 102 -12.62 -10.59 -3.92
CA HIS A 102 -11.70 -10.73 -5.05
C HIS A 102 -11.97 -9.68 -6.15
N VAL A 103 -13.23 -9.53 -6.58
CA VAL A 103 -13.61 -8.55 -7.61
C VAL A 103 -13.29 -7.13 -7.15
N PHE A 104 -13.62 -6.79 -5.91
CA PHE A 104 -13.35 -5.47 -5.35
C PHE A 104 -11.83 -5.18 -5.26
N TYR A 105 -11.05 -6.15 -4.78
CA TYR A 105 -9.60 -6.05 -4.68
C TYR A 105 -8.95 -5.89 -6.06
N LYS A 106 -9.35 -6.74 -7.01
CA LYS A 106 -8.89 -6.65 -8.40
C LYS A 106 -9.20 -5.28 -9.01
N TYR A 107 -10.38 -4.73 -8.73
CA TYR A 107 -10.81 -3.43 -9.19
C TYR A 107 -9.91 -2.31 -8.62
N ALA A 108 -9.61 -2.32 -7.33
CA ALA A 108 -8.74 -1.36 -6.68
C ALA A 108 -7.33 -1.37 -7.31
N TRP A 109 -6.73 -2.55 -7.47
CA TRP A 109 -5.42 -2.73 -8.10
C TRP A 109 -5.41 -2.31 -9.56
N PHE A 110 -6.44 -2.69 -10.32
CA PHE A 110 -6.52 -2.33 -11.74
C PHE A 110 -6.40 -0.82 -11.93
N TYR A 111 -7.15 -0.04 -11.18
CA TYR A 111 -7.13 1.41 -11.33
C TYR A 111 -5.85 2.05 -10.79
N LEU A 112 -5.29 1.55 -9.70
CA LEU A 112 -3.98 1.99 -9.26
C LEU A 112 -2.94 1.78 -10.37
N LEU A 113 -2.79 0.56 -10.86
CA LEU A 113 -1.77 0.22 -11.85
C LEU A 113 -2.03 0.89 -13.21
N LYS A 114 -3.27 0.92 -13.68
CA LYS A 114 -3.64 1.61 -14.94
C LYS A 114 -3.17 3.06 -14.95
N ASN A 115 -3.34 3.76 -13.83
CA ASN A 115 -3.05 5.18 -13.74
C ASN A 115 -1.59 5.48 -13.37
N THR A 116 -0.88 4.52 -12.77
CA THR A 116 0.47 4.76 -12.22
C THR A 116 1.59 4.07 -13.00
N MET A 117 1.32 2.95 -13.68
CA MET A 117 2.35 2.24 -14.46
C MET A 117 3.11 3.14 -15.44
N PRO A 118 2.48 4.11 -16.14
CA PRO A 118 3.20 5.05 -17.00
C PRO A 118 4.25 5.91 -16.28
N ARG A 119 4.10 6.07 -14.98
CA ARG A 119 5.02 6.85 -14.13
C ARG A 119 6.07 5.98 -13.45
N ILE A 120 5.75 4.71 -13.27
CA ILE A 120 6.62 3.72 -12.61
C ILE A 120 7.61 3.13 -13.62
N ILE A 121 7.13 2.78 -14.80
CA ILE A 121 7.93 2.24 -15.92
C ILE A 121 8.24 3.38 -16.87
N GLU A 122 9.51 3.75 -16.94
CA GLU A 122 9.99 4.87 -17.76
C GLU A 122 10.40 4.37 -19.15
N LYS A 123 10.95 3.16 -19.22
CA LYS A 123 11.46 2.55 -20.46
C LYS A 123 10.90 1.15 -20.63
N HIS A 124 10.76 0.74 -21.89
CA HIS A 124 10.24 -0.59 -22.24
C HIS A 124 11.09 -1.73 -21.68
N GLU A 125 12.41 -1.54 -21.61
CA GLU A 125 13.37 -2.49 -21.05
C GLU A 125 13.46 -2.49 -19.52
N ASP A 126 12.69 -1.66 -18.82
CA ASP A 126 12.66 -1.67 -17.37
C ASP A 126 12.09 -2.99 -16.84
N GLN A 127 12.64 -3.46 -15.72
CA GLN A 127 12.16 -4.63 -15.00
C GLN A 127 11.40 -4.18 -13.77
N LEU A 128 10.28 -4.83 -13.47
CA LEU A 128 9.47 -4.55 -12.30
C LEU A 128 9.47 -5.73 -11.32
N MET A 129 9.86 -5.45 -10.08
CA MET A 129 9.69 -6.35 -8.94
C MET A 129 8.64 -5.77 -8.01
N ALA A 130 7.47 -6.41 -7.93
CA ALA A 130 6.39 -6.01 -7.05
C ALA A 130 6.32 -6.96 -5.85
N THR A 131 6.48 -6.42 -4.65
CA THR A 131 6.31 -7.13 -3.37
C THR A 131 5.07 -6.58 -2.67
N ILE A 132 4.12 -7.44 -2.39
CA ILE A 132 2.80 -7.06 -1.88
C ILE A 132 2.59 -7.70 -0.52
N ALA A 133 2.09 -6.94 0.44
CA ALA A 133 1.74 -7.45 1.75
C ALA A 133 0.68 -8.55 1.63
N SER A 134 0.88 -9.64 2.36
CA SER A 134 -0.06 -10.75 2.34
C SER A 134 -1.32 -10.41 3.11
N ILE A 135 -2.47 -10.42 2.44
CA ILE A 135 -3.76 -10.26 3.09
C ILE A 135 -4.20 -11.58 3.73
N GLY A 136 -4.33 -11.59 5.05
CA GLY A 136 -5.10 -12.58 5.79
C GLY A 136 -4.79 -14.06 5.51
N VAL A 137 -5.82 -14.91 5.59
CA VAL A 137 -5.71 -16.37 5.62
C VAL A 137 -5.23 -16.93 4.27
N ARG A 138 -4.31 -17.90 4.30
CA ARG A 138 -3.72 -18.61 3.14
C ARG A 138 -4.70 -18.96 2.01
N LYS A 139 -5.96 -19.22 2.35
CA LYS A 139 -6.99 -19.62 1.37
C LYS A 139 -7.40 -18.51 0.39
N GLY A 140 -7.24 -17.24 0.77
CA GLY A 140 -7.51 -16.08 -0.11
C GLY A 140 -6.26 -15.54 -0.83
N GLN A 141 -5.07 -15.94 -0.39
CA GLN A 141 -3.82 -15.38 -0.94
C GLN A 141 -3.63 -15.71 -2.42
N GLN A 142 -3.99 -16.93 -2.86
CA GLN A 142 -3.84 -17.31 -4.26
C GLN A 142 -4.80 -16.50 -5.14
N ASP A 143 -6.06 -16.34 -4.74
CA ASP A 143 -7.04 -15.56 -5.49
C ASP A 143 -6.60 -14.11 -5.68
N TYR A 144 -6.02 -13.51 -4.63
CA TYR A 144 -5.50 -12.15 -4.69
C TYR A 144 -4.20 -12.08 -5.51
N SER A 145 -3.33 -13.07 -5.39
CA SER A 145 -2.13 -13.18 -6.22
C SER A 145 -2.49 -13.20 -7.71
N ASP A 146 -3.42 -14.05 -8.08
CA ASP A 146 -3.90 -14.19 -9.45
C ASP A 146 -4.54 -12.90 -9.96
N ALA A 147 -5.33 -12.21 -9.10
CA ALA A 147 -5.93 -10.92 -9.43
C ALA A 147 -4.89 -9.85 -9.75
N VAL A 148 -3.85 -9.73 -8.94
CA VAL A 148 -2.77 -8.76 -9.16
C VAL A 148 -1.96 -9.11 -10.40
N GLN A 149 -1.61 -10.37 -10.59
CA GLN A 149 -0.89 -10.83 -11.78
C GLN A 149 -1.67 -10.56 -13.07
N ASP A 150 -2.97 -10.84 -13.06
CA ASP A 150 -3.85 -10.56 -14.21
C ASP A 150 -3.92 -9.05 -14.52
N VAL A 151 -4.02 -8.20 -13.49
CA VAL A 151 -3.99 -6.75 -13.67
C VAL A 151 -2.65 -6.27 -14.24
N LEU A 152 -1.53 -6.77 -13.74
CA LEU A 152 -0.20 -6.44 -14.26
C LEU A 152 -0.06 -6.86 -15.74
N ALA A 153 -0.57 -8.04 -16.09
CA ALA A 153 -0.58 -8.52 -17.47
C ALA A 153 -1.46 -7.65 -18.40
N GLN A 154 -2.60 -7.15 -17.92
CA GLN A 154 -3.50 -6.30 -18.69
C GLN A 154 -2.99 -4.87 -18.88
N THR A 155 -2.23 -4.35 -17.95
CA THR A 155 -1.72 -2.97 -18.01
C THR A 155 -0.45 -2.81 -18.85
N GLN A 156 -0.06 -3.84 -19.58
CA GLN A 156 1.16 -4.07 -20.37
C GLN A 156 1.87 -2.81 -20.87
N ARG A 157 2.93 -2.41 -20.16
CA ARG A 157 3.93 -1.47 -20.66
C ARG A 157 5.35 -2.02 -20.62
N ILE A 158 5.48 -3.27 -20.19
CA ILE A 158 6.71 -4.06 -20.16
C ILE A 158 6.41 -5.45 -20.69
N ASP A 159 7.41 -6.09 -21.27
CA ASP A 159 7.31 -7.47 -21.73
C ASP A 159 6.90 -8.41 -20.60
N ALA A 160 6.13 -9.43 -20.91
CA ALA A 160 5.62 -10.42 -19.95
C ALA A 160 6.71 -11.09 -19.09
N GLY A 161 7.96 -11.11 -19.57
CA GLY A 161 9.12 -11.61 -18.84
C GLY A 161 9.80 -10.59 -17.91
N SER A 162 9.43 -9.31 -18.00
CA SER A 162 10.13 -8.21 -17.33
C SER A 162 9.55 -7.82 -15.98
N TRP A 163 8.55 -8.55 -15.47
CA TRP A 163 8.00 -8.30 -14.14
C TRP A 163 7.90 -9.58 -13.31
N ARG A 164 7.97 -9.40 -12.00
CA ARG A 164 7.79 -10.46 -11.01
C ARG A 164 6.97 -9.91 -9.86
N THR A 165 6.07 -10.74 -9.34
CA THR A 165 5.26 -10.43 -8.16
C THR A 165 5.56 -11.45 -7.07
N THR A 166 5.71 -10.98 -5.84
CA THR A 166 5.80 -11.82 -4.66
C THR A 166 4.83 -11.31 -3.59
N PHE A 167 4.35 -12.22 -2.76
CA PHE A 167 3.51 -11.93 -1.62
C PHE A 167 4.21 -12.42 -0.36
N CYS A 168 4.39 -11.53 0.60
CA CYS A 168 4.99 -11.91 1.87
C CYS A 168 4.43 -11.07 3.03
N SER A 169 4.71 -11.52 4.25
CA SER A 169 4.34 -10.78 5.45
C SER A 169 5.20 -9.51 5.58
N CYS A 170 4.63 -8.41 6.07
CA CYS A 170 5.39 -7.22 6.45
C CYS A 170 6.53 -7.51 7.43
N ALA A 171 6.39 -8.57 8.24
CA ALA A 171 7.47 -9.03 9.12
C ALA A 171 8.72 -9.52 8.36
N SER A 172 8.53 -10.02 7.13
CA SER A 172 9.61 -10.62 6.33
C SER A 172 10.38 -9.60 5.49
N ASP A 173 9.83 -8.41 5.27
CA ASP A 173 10.45 -7.41 4.39
C ASP A 173 10.31 -5.99 4.98
N PRO A 174 11.44 -5.36 5.37
CA PRO A 174 11.43 -4.02 5.94
C PRO A 174 10.91 -2.93 4.99
N CYS A 175 11.02 -3.11 3.67
CA CYS A 175 10.47 -2.16 2.71
C CYS A 175 8.93 -2.21 2.68
N LEU A 176 8.31 -3.37 2.98
CA LEU A 176 6.87 -3.47 3.20
C LEU A 176 6.43 -2.73 4.47
N GLN A 177 7.28 -2.67 5.50
CA GLN A 177 6.98 -1.87 6.70
C GLN A 177 6.91 -0.37 6.38
N VAL A 178 7.71 0.10 5.43
CA VAL A 178 7.59 1.48 4.92
C VAL A 178 6.26 1.68 4.20
N ALA A 179 5.84 0.71 3.38
CA ALA A 179 4.54 0.76 2.70
C ALA A 179 3.37 0.74 3.72
N ASP A 180 3.44 -0.10 4.77
CA ASP A 180 2.47 -0.11 5.89
C ASP A 180 2.33 1.26 6.54
N TYR A 181 3.44 1.92 6.87
CA TYR A 181 3.43 3.26 7.45
C TYR A 181 2.82 4.31 6.54
N CYS A 182 3.14 4.28 5.25
CA CYS A 182 2.55 5.19 4.26
C CYS A 182 1.05 4.95 4.11
N THR A 183 0.64 3.69 4.02
CA THR A 183 -0.76 3.28 3.89
C THR A 183 -1.57 3.69 5.12
N TRP A 184 -1.01 3.49 6.32
CA TRP A 184 -1.63 3.89 7.57
C TRP A 184 -1.80 5.42 7.67
N ALA A 185 -0.81 6.21 7.25
CA ALA A 185 -0.91 7.67 7.25
C ALA A 185 -2.02 8.16 6.31
N LEU A 186 -2.13 7.57 5.12
CA LEU A 186 -3.22 7.82 4.17
C LEU A 186 -4.57 7.46 4.79
N GLN A 187 -4.69 6.27 5.42
CA GLN A 187 -5.92 5.84 6.08
C GLN A 187 -6.34 6.81 7.19
N ARG A 188 -5.42 7.26 8.03
CA ARG A 188 -5.69 8.24 9.10
C ARG A 188 -6.30 9.52 8.54
N LYS A 189 -5.72 10.05 7.46
CA LYS A 189 -6.26 11.23 6.76
C LYS A 189 -7.68 10.98 6.25
N TRP A 190 -7.90 9.89 5.52
CA TRP A 190 -9.19 9.63 4.87
C TRP A 190 -10.29 9.22 5.84
N GLU A 191 -10.00 8.36 6.81
CA GLU A 191 -10.99 7.87 7.77
C GLU A 191 -11.31 8.88 8.89
N ARG A 192 -10.33 9.68 9.30
CA ARG A 192 -10.42 10.48 10.53
C ARG A 192 -10.15 11.96 10.32
N GLY A 193 -9.77 12.39 9.12
CA GLY A 193 -9.32 13.77 8.88
C GLY A 193 -8.01 14.13 9.58
N ASP A 194 -7.28 13.14 10.11
CA ASP A 194 -6.01 13.35 10.80
C ASP A 194 -4.86 13.33 9.81
N SER A 195 -4.35 14.50 9.45
CA SER A 195 -3.26 14.67 8.49
C SER A 195 -1.86 14.71 9.12
N THR A 196 -1.72 14.56 10.43
CA THR A 196 -0.46 14.70 11.15
C THR A 196 0.69 13.90 10.51
N TRP A 197 0.44 12.65 10.20
CA TRP A 197 1.44 11.74 9.61
C TRP A 197 1.48 11.83 8.09
N TYR A 198 0.33 12.12 7.48
CA TYR A 198 0.22 12.34 6.05
C TYR A 198 1.06 13.53 5.59
N ASP A 199 1.07 14.63 6.33
CA ASP A 199 1.81 15.84 5.95
C ASP A 199 3.33 15.59 5.87
N ARG A 200 3.85 14.63 6.63
CA ARG A 200 5.27 14.23 6.58
C ARG A 200 5.67 13.47 5.31
N ILE A 201 4.73 12.79 4.67
CA ILE A 201 4.97 12.02 3.45
C ILE A 201 4.37 12.67 2.19
N LYS A 202 3.63 13.76 2.35
CA LYS A 202 2.87 14.42 1.28
C LYS A 202 3.73 14.80 0.07
N SER A 203 4.96 15.26 0.31
CA SER A 203 5.90 15.64 -0.77
C SER A 203 6.32 14.47 -1.67
N LYS A 204 6.16 13.23 -1.20
CA LYS A 204 6.49 11.99 -1.92
C LYS A 204 5.31 11.43 -2.71
N ILE A 205 4.08 11.93 -2.47
CA ILE A 205 2.87 11.43 -3.12
C ILE A 205 2.84 11.95 -4.56
N ARG A 206 2.94 11.03 -5.53
CA ARG A 206 2.86 11.31 -6.97
C ARG A 206 1.47 11.03 -7.54
N TYR A 207 0.70 10.20 -6.84
CA TYR A 207 -0.67 9.89 -7.20
C TYR A 207 -1.46 9.55 -5.94
N GLU A 208 -2.56 10.24 -5.74
CA GLU A 208 -3.58 9.94 -4.74
C GLU A 208 -4.92 10.30 -5.36
N TYR A 209 -5.78 9.33 -5.53
CA TYR A 209 -7.05 9.54 -6.21
C TYR A 209 -8.18 8.78 -5.53
N ASP A 210 -9.23 9.53 -5.14
CA ASP A 210 -10.51 8.94 -4.78
C ASP A 210 -11.27 8.59 -6.06
N MET A 211 -11.45 7.30 -6.29
CA MET A 211 -12.03 6.76 -7.51
C MET A 211 -13.44 7.30 -7.80
N TRP A 212 -14.19 7.58 -6.76
CA TRP A 212 -15.57 8.02 -6.88
C TRP A 212 -15.80 9.43 -6.35
N ALA A 213 -14.78 10.28 -6.30
CA ALA A 213 -14.87 11.66 -5.83
C ALA A 213 -15.98 12.47 -6.52
N GLY A 214 -16.19 12.25 -7.82
CA GLY A 214 -17.23 12.90 -8.60
C GLY A 214 -18.64 12.30 -8.46
N SER A 215 -18.81 11.20 -7.69
CA SER A 215 -20.11 10.55 -7.49
C SER A 215 -20.71 10.94 -6.14
N ASN A 216 -21.97 11.33 -6.16
CA ASN A 216 -22.80 11.54 -4.96
C ASN A 216 -23.69 10.33 -4.66
N SER A 217 -23.62 9.27 -5.46
CA SER A 217 -24.46 8.08 -5.29
C SER A 217 -23.84 7.12 -4.28
N HIS A 218 -24.59 6.78 -3.25
CA HIS A 218 -24.26 5.76 -2.27
C HIS A 218 -25.22 4.59 -2.43
N PHE A 219 -24.68 3.36 -2.49
CA PHE A 219 -25.46 2.16 -2.78
C PHE A 219 -25.80 1.35 -1.53
N TYR A 220 -25.33 1.73 -0.36
CA TYR A 220 -25.71 1.18 0.95
C TYR A 220 -25.38 2.16 2.08
#